data_29d1edce81e8bc399b3eeb96fad90dbe
#
_entry.id   29d1edce81e8bc399b3eeb96fad90dbe
#
_cell.length_a   1.000
_cell.length_b   1.000
_cell.length_c   1.000
_cell.angle_alpha   90.00
_cell.angle_beta   90.00
_cell.angle_gamma   90.00
#
_symmetry.space_group_name_H-M   'P 1'
#
loop_
_entity.id
_entity.type
_entity.pdbx_description
1 polymer ?
#
loop_
_entity_poly.entity_id
_entity_poly.type
_entity_poly.pdbx_seq_one_letter_code
_entity_poly.pdbx_strand_id
1 'polypeptide(L)'
;MVEFEKELDYTASLSRYKSLTNRMKSYARLYSDDAGESHFEDIEIDLVSTDYAPPAPPLELSVPTSAAQFGFMKAEARWSSDWHPSSGRNMFIVLSGEWEVTASDGETRRFGIGSILLVEDTSGKGHKSRVVSDVESLAVMVQLGE
;
A
#
# COMPACT_ATOMS: atom_id res chain seq x y z
N MET A 1 -38.96 -13.85 -2.13
CA MET A 1 -37.96 -13.52 -3.17
C MET A 1 -37.07 -12.34 -2.79
N VAL A 2 -37.64 -11.26 -2.28
CA VAL A 2 -36.86 -10.06 -1.89
C VAL A 2 -35.96 -10.30 -0.66
N GLU A 3 -36.37 -11.11 0.30
CA GLU A 3 -35.54 -11.47 1.47
C GLU A 3 -34.36 -12.38 1.11
N PHE A 4 -34.53 -13.28 0.14
CA PHE A 4 -33.46 -14.19 -0.30
C PHE A 4 -32.35 -13.48 -1.07
N GLU A 5 -32.70 -12.46 -1.87
CA GLU A 5 -31.72 -11.62 -2.56
C GLU A 5 -30.91 -10.75 -1.59
N LYS A 6 -31.55 -10.24 -0.51
CA LYS A 6 -30.87 -9.48 0.54
C LYS A 6 -29.90 -10.32 1.35
N GLU A 7 -30.22 -11.59 1.61
CA GLU A 7 -29.37 -12.51 2.37
C GLU A 7 -28.12 -12.91 1.56
N LEU A 8 -28.29 -13.15 0.26
CA LEU A 8 -27.18 -13.42 -0.66
C LEU A 8 -26.23 -12.22 -0.79
N ASP A 9 -26.77 -11.02 -0.86
CA ASP A 9 -25.97 -9.78 -0.96
C ASP A 9 -25.19 -9.52 0.33
N TYR A 10 -25.79 -9.78 1.48
CA TYR A 10 -25.12 -9.68 2.78
C TYR A 10 -23.97 -10.69 2.92
N THR A 11 -24.15 -11.93 2.51
CA THR A 11 -23.13 -12.99 2.56
C THR A 11 -21.96 -12.66 1.62
N ALA A 12 -22.24 -12.18 0.41
CA ALA A 12 -21.23 -11.74 -0.54
C ALA A 12 -20.45 -10.53 -0.02
N SER A 13 -21.14 -9.59 0.63
CA SER A 13 -20.53 -8.40 1.26
C SER A 13 -19.60 -8.79 2.41
N LEU A 14 -20.01 -9.74 3.28
CA LEU A 14 -19.17 -10.27 4.35
C LEU A 14 -17.94 -11.00 3.83
N SER A 15 -18.07 -11.78 2.76
CA SER A 15 -16.96 -12.49 2.13
C SER A 15 -15.93 -11.50 1.56
N ARG A 16 -16.39 -10.44 0.89
CA ARG A 16 -15.54 -9.36 0.39
C ARG A 16 -14.85 -8.62 1.53
N TYR A 17 -15.56 -8.33 2.61
CA TYR A 17 -15.00 -7.67 3.79
C TYR A 17 -13.90 -8.51 4.45
N LYS A 18 -14.13 -9.81 4.64
CA LYS A 18 -13.12 -10.74 5.18
C LYS A 18 -11.90 -10.86 4.26
N SER A 19 -12.10 -10.88 2.96
CA SER A 19 -11.00 -10.89 1.99
C SER A 19 -10.18 -9.61 2.03
N LEU A 20 -10.82 -8.43 2.17
CA LEU A 20 -10.16 -7.15 2.31
C LEU A 20 -9.36 -7.05 3.62
N THR A 21 -9.95 -7.48 4.75
CA THR A 21 -9.25 -7.45 6.06
C THR A 21 -8.05 -8.39 6.09
N ASN A 22 -8.11 -9.54 5.42
CA ASN A 22 -6.95 -10.44 5.29
C ASN A 22 -5.83 -9.84 4.43
N ARG A 23 -6.17 -9.08 3.39
CA ARG A 23 -5.19 -8.38 2.54
C ARG A 23 -4.53 -7.20 3.24
N MET A 24 -5.20 -6.59 4.23
CA MET A 24 -4.71 -5.40 4.95
C MET A 24 -3.84 -5.73 6.16
N LYS A 25 -3.52 -7.00 6.39
CA LYS A 25 -2.57 -7.41 7.45
C LYS A 25 -1.11 -7.44 7.01
N SER A 26 -0.86 -7.05 5.78
CA SER A 26 0.50 -6.92 5.23
C SER A 26 0.55 -5.77 4.24
N TYR A 27 1.75 -5.29 3.99
CA TYR A 27 2.01 -4.31 2.94
C TYR A 27 3.29 -4.67 2.20
N ALA A 28 3.45 -4.14 1.00
CA ALA A 28 4.65 -4.37 0.20
C ALA A 28 5.75 -3.39 0.58
N ARG A 29 6.99 -3.87 0.59
CA ARG A 29 8.20 -3.06 0.71
C ARG A 29 9.05 -3.22 -0.54
N LEU A 30 9.54 -2.13 -1.06
CA LEU A 30 10.51 -2.08 -2.17
C LEU A 30 11.82 -1.54 -1.61
N TYR A 31 12.89 -2.32 -1.72
CA TYR A 31 14.19 -1.98 -1.12
C TYR A 31 15.33 -2.32 -2.07
N SER A 32 16.50 -1.74 -1.84
CA SER A 32 17.73 -2.03 -2.56
C SER A 32 18.61 -2.97 -1.77
N ASP A 33 19.22 -3.96 -2.43
CA ASP A 33 20.27 -4.78 -1.85
C ASP A 33 21.64 -4.09 -1.96
N ASP A 34 22.68 -4.73 -1.42
CA ASP A 34 24.06 -4.21 -1.41
C ASP A 34 24.66 -4.08 -2.82
N ALA A 35 24.13 -4.81 -3.79
CA ALA A 35 24.54 -4.72 -5.19
C ALA A 35 23.78 -3.63 -5.99
N GLY A 36 22.84 -2.95 -5.36
CA GLY A 36 22.03 -1.91 -6.00
C GLY A 36 20.83 -2.42 -6.77
N GLU A 37 20.51 -3.71 -6.63
CA GLU A 37 19.29 -4.30 -7.21
C GLU A 37 18.12 -4.06 -6.29
N SER A 38 16.95 -3.71 -6.83
CA SER A 38 15.74 -3.53 -6.03
C SER A 38 14.87 -4.78 -6.03
N HIS A 39 14.18 -4.98 -4.92
CA HIS A 39 13.37 -6.17 -4.65
C HIS A 39 12.10 -5.79 -3.91
N PHE A 40 11.04 -6.57 -4.12
CA PHE A 40 9.84 -6.52 -3.30
C PHE A 40 9.90 -7.57 -2.19
N GLU A 41 9.31 -7.25 -1.06
CA GLU A 41 8.95 -8.20 -0.02
C GLU A 41 7.63 -7.82 0.63
N ASP A 42 6.99 -8.77 1.29
CA ASP A 42 5.77 -8.53 2.05
C ASP A 42 6.11 -8.40 3.52
N ILE A 43 5.62 -7.32 4.14
CA ILE A 43 5.78 -7.05 5.57
C ILE A 43 4.46 -7.30 6.26
N GLU A 44 4.44 -8.21 7.22
CA GLU A 44 3.28 -8.44 8.07
C GLU A 44 3.13 -7.33 9.10
N ILE A 45 1.88 -6.93 9.34
CA ILE A 45 1.56 -5.93 10.36
C ILE A 45 1.27 -6.67 11.66
N ASP A 46 2.13 -6.48 12.66
CA ASP A 46 1.93 -6.99 14.01
C ASP A 46 0.95 -6.10 14.77
N LEU A 47 -0.18 -6.68 15.15
CA LEU A 47 -1.24 -5.98 15.86
C LEU A 47 -1.37 -6.52 17.27
N VAL A 48 -1.50 -5.63 18.24
CA VAL A 48 -1.62 -5.95 19.67
C VAL A 48 -2.90 -5.34 20.23
N SER A 49 -3.69 -6.14 20.94
CA SER A 49 -4.89 -5.68 21.63
C SER A 49 -4.55 -4.59 22.63
N THR A 50 -5.21 -3.44 22.52
CA THR A 50 -4.88 -2.23 23.28
C THR A 50 -6.15 -1.53 23.74
N ASP A 51 -6.18 -1.10 25.00
CA ASP A 51 -7.23 -0.23 25.55
C ASP A 51 -6.94 1.21 25.09
N TYR A 52 -7.37 1.53 23.87
CA TYR A 52 -7.07 2.80 23.22
C TYR A 52 -8.02 3.92 23.64
N ALA A 53 -9.31 3.63 23.79
CA ALA A 53 -10.34 4.63 24.05
C ALA A 53 -11.38 4.13 25.06
N PRO A 54 -11.02 3.84 26.34
CA PRO A 54 -11.98 3.39 27.34
C PRO A 54 -13.13 4.41 27.51
N PRO A 55 -14.39 3.97 27.71
CA PRO A 55 -14.85 2.61 27.94
C PRO A 55 -15.15 1.77 26.69
N ALA A 56 -14.73 2.22 25.49
CA ALA A 56 -14.90 1.44 24.28
C ALA A 56 -14.10 0.12 24.36
N PRO A 57 -14.55 -0.93 23.65
CA PRO A 57 -13.79 -2.20 23.60
C PRO A 57 -12.37 -1.99 23.08
N PRO A 58 -11.41 -2.87 23.42
CA PRO A 58 -10.05 -2.79 22.93
C PRO A 58 -9.96 -2.79 21.40
N LEU A 59 -8.96 -2.10 20.87
CA LEU A 59 -8.56 -2.12 19.48
C LEU A 59 -7.23 -2.86 19.34
N GLU A 60 -6.95 -3.32 18.14
CA GLU A 60 -5.64 -3.88 17.82
C GLU A 60 -4.79 -2.80 17.13
N LEU A 61 -3.64 -2.49 17.72
CA LEU A 61 -2.73 -1.47 17.22
C LEU A 61 -1.36 -2.05 16.92
N SER A 62 -0.73 -1.54 15.86
CA SER A 62 0.69 -1.76 15.61
C SER A 62 1.53 -0.81 16.46
N VAL A 63 2.81 -1.13 16.61
CA VAL A 63 3.79 -0.16 17.14
C VAL A 63 3.94 0.96 16.10
N PRO A 64 3.79 2.23 16.50
CA PRO A 64 3.93 3.34 15.58
C PRO A 64 5.35 3.47 15.03
N THR A 65 5.46 3.87 13.77
CA THR A 65 6.72 4.24 13.13
C THR A 65 6.81 5.75 13.03
N SER A 66 8.00 6.30 13.29
CA SER A 66 8.23 7.74 13.15
C SER A 66 8.03 8.22 11.73
N ALA A 67 7.31 9.33 11.57
CA ALA A 67 7.05 9.98 10.30
C ALA A 67 7.46 11.45 10.38
N ALA A 68 8.13 11.95 9.34
CA ALA A 68 8.59 13.35 9.29
C ALA A 68 7.49 14.27 8.74
N GLN A 69 6.83 13.85 7.67
CA GLN A 69 5.78 14.64 7.02
C GLN A 69 4.88 13.74 6.17
N PHE A 70 3.71 14.25 5.84
CA PHE A 70 2.83 13.60 4.88
C PHE A 70 2.32 14.61 3.85
N GLY A 71 1.90 14.09 2.70
CA GLY A 71 1.28 14.88 1.66
C GLY A 71 0.45 14.00 0.73
N PHE A 72 -0.01 14.59 -0.35
CA PHE A 72 -0.81 13.90 -1.35
C PHE A 72 -0.10 13.97 -2.69
N MET A 73 -0.23 12.90 -3.46
CA MET A 73 0.33 12.80 -4.80
C MET A 73 -0.78 12.43 -5.78
N LYS A 74 -0.90 13.21 -6.84
CA LYS A 74 -1.80 12.92 -7.96
C LYS A 74 -0.97 12.63 -9.20
N ALA A 75 -1.31 11.57 -9.90
CA ALA A 75 -0.77 11.28 -11.22
C ALA A 75 -1.91 11.05 -12.22
N GLU A 76 -1.77 11.60 -13.38
CA GLU A 76 -2.76 11.45 -14.45
C GLU A 76 -2.86 9.99 -14.90
N ALA A 77 -4.01 9.63 -15.49
CA ALA A 77 -4.16 8.34 -16.13
C ALA A 77 -3.00 8.09 -17.09
N ARG A 78 -2.41 6.88 -17.04
CA ARG A 78 -1.29 6.44 -17.89
C ARG A 78 0.02 7.17 -17.68
N TRP A 79 0.16 7.94 -16.60
CA TRP A 79 1.46 8.50 -16.21
C TRP A 79 2.48 7.37 -16.05
N SER A 80 3.72 7.62 -16.48
CA SER A 80 4.80 6.64 -16.34
C SER A 80 6.13 7.32 -16.06
N SER A 81 6.97 6.62 -15.31
CA SER A 81 8.35 7.02 -15.06
C SER A 81 9.32 6.08 -15.76
N ASP A 82 10.55 6.55 -15.94
CA ASP A 82 11.70 5.70 -16.21
C ASP A 82 12.34 5.19 -14.90
N TRP A 83 13.38 4.40 -14.99
CA TRP A 83 14.12 3.88 -13.83
C TRP A 83 14.69 5.02 -12.98
N HIS A 84 14.42 4.97 -11.69
CA HIS A 84 14.93 5.94 -10.72
C HIS A 84 14.87 5.37 -9.31
N PRO A 85 15.85 5.67 -8.43
CA PRO A 85 15.75 5.37 -7.01
C PRO A 85 14.75 6.31 -6.34
N SER A 86 14.25 5.91 -5.18
CA SER A 86 13.44 6.79 -4.35
C SER A 86 14.27 7.92 -3.74
N SER A 87 13.71 9.11 -3.67
CA SER A 87 14.37 10.28 -3.04
C SER A 87 14.45 10.19 -1.51
N GLY A 88 13.73 9.24 -0.91
CA GLY A 88 13.71 9.00 0.53
C GLY A 88 12.82 7.82 0.85
N ARG A 89 12.70 7.50 2.13
CA ARG A 89 11.81 6.42 2.60
C ARG A 89 10.39 6.94 2.66
N ASN A 90 9.55 6.50 1.73
CA ASN A 90 8.18 6.97 1.59
C ASN A 90 7.20 5.81 1.63
N MET A 91 6.12 5.97 2.38
CA MET A 91 4.98 5.06 2.35
C MET A 91 3.86 5.67 1.52
N PHE A 92 3.41 4.94 0.51
CA PHE A 92 2.29 5.35 -0.34
C PHE A 92 1.06 4.52 0.00
N ILE A 93 -0.07 5.21 0.14
CA ILE A 93 -1.39 4.60 0.34
C ILE A 93 -2.26 5.03 -0.83
N VAL A 94 -2.67 4.08 -1.65
CA VAL A 94 -3.45 4.38 -2.87
C VAL A 94 -4.91 4.61 -2.52
N LEU A 95 -5.43 5.79 -2.86
CA LEU A 95 -6.82 6.18 -2.62
C LEU A 95 -7.69 6.03 -3.87
N SER A 96 -7.13 6.20 -5.05
CA SER A 96 -7.82 6.01 -6.33
C SER A 96 -6.84 5.58 -7.42
N GLY A 97 -7.37 5.00 -8.49
CA GLY A 97 -6.56 4.52 -9.60
C GLY A 97 -5.78 3.24 -9.24
N GLU A 98 -4.90 2.85 -10.14
CA GLU A 98 -4.07 1.66 -9.99
C GLU A 98 -2.68 1.91 -10.56
N TRP A 99 -1.67 1.48 -9.81
CA TRP A 99 -0.27 1.56 -10.18
C TRP A 99 0.29 0.18 -10.52
N GLU A 100 1.25 0.17 -11.43
CA GLU A 100 2.14 -0.96 -11.66
C GLU A 100 3.56 -0.50 -11.40
N VAL A 101 4.26 -1.20 -10.50
CA VAL A 101 5.63 -0.88 -10.11
C VAL A 101 6.51 -2.07 -10.42
N THR A 102 7.62 -1.83 -11.12
CA THR A 102 8.60 -2.84 -11.50
C THR A 102 9.90 -2.59 -10.77
N ALA A 103 10.35 -3.57 -9.99
CA ALA A 103 11.66 -3.60 -9.38
C ALA A 103 12.74 -3.95 -10.42
N SER A 104 13.99 -3.59 -10.14
CA SER A 104 15.08 -3.86 -11.09
C SER A 104 15.43 -5.34 -11.23
N ASP A 105 15.00 -6.19 -10.29
CA ASP A 105 15.12 -7.65 -10.42
C ASP A 105 14.13 -8.27 -11.41
N GLY A 106 13.20 -7.46 -11.96
CA GLY A 106 12.22 -7.87 -12.94
C GLY A 106 10.83 -8.17 -12.35
N GLU A 107 10.67 -8.22 -11.03
CA GLU A 107 9.36 -8.42 -10.43
C GLU A 107 8.48 -7.18 -10.61
N THR A 108 7.25 -7.41 -11.03
CA THR A 108 6.24 -6.37 -11.22
C THR A 108 5.04 -6.65 -10.32
N ARG A 109 4.58 -5.64 -9.60
CA ARG A 109 3.38 -5.72 -8.76
C ARG A 109 2.41 -4.59 -9.07
N ARG A 110 1.13 -4.86 -8.84
CA ARG A 110 0.05 -3.89 -8.99
C ARG A 110 -0.48 -3.44 -7.63
N PHE A 111 -0.78 -2.14 -7.55
CA PHE A 111 -1.25 -1.47 -6.33
C PHE A 111 -2.51 -0.68 -6.66
N GLY A 112 -3.65 -1.23 -6.28
CA GLY A 112 -4.96 -0.59 -6.43
C GLY A 112 -5.39 0.12 -5.16
N ILE A 113 -6.67 0.51 -5.10
CA ILE A 113 -7.26 1.21 -3.95
C ILE A 113 -7.03 0.44 -2.65
N GLY A 114 -6.51 1.11 -1.63
CA GLY A 114 -6.20 0.55 -0.33
C GLY A 114 -4.86 -0.17 -0.24
N SER A 115 -4.12 -0.28 -1.33
CA SER A 115 -2.77 -0.85 -1.30
C SER A 115 -1.79 0.09 -0.61
N ILE A 116 -0.85 -0.49 0.12
CA ILE A 116 0.22 0.22 0.81
C ILE A 116 1.55 -0.28 0.26
N LEU A 117 2.41 0.65 -0.16
CA LEU A 117 3.76 0.39 -0.63
C LEU A 117 4.76 1.24 0.13
N LEU A 118 5.68 0.61 0.84
CA LEU A 118 6.82 1.27 1.46
C LEU A 118 7.99 1.26 0.47
N VAL A 119 8.39 2.43 0.00
CA VAL A 119 9.46 2.60 -0.99
C VAL A 119 10.73 3.02 -0.28
N GLU A 120 11.73 2.14 -0.27
CA GLU A 120 13.00 2.31 0.43
C GLU A 120 14.22 2.05 -0.48
N ASP A 121 14.02 1.91 -1.78
CA ASP A 121 15.10 1.74 -2.76
C ASP A 121 15.79 3.07 -3.07
N THR A 122 16.43 3.63 -2.07
CA THR A 122 17.05 4.97 -2.11
C THR A 122 18.40 5.00 -2.80
N SER A 123 18.89 3.87 -3.26
CA SER A 123 20.19 3.72 -3.93
C SER A 123 20.11 2.69 -5.07
N GLY A 124 21.10 2.70 -5.93
CA GLY A 124 21.23 1.72 -7.00
C GLY A 124 20.31 1.97 -8.19
N LYS A 125 19.80 0.91 -8.79
CA LYS A 125 19.00 0.97 -10.03
C LYS A 125 17.61 1.56 -9.84
N GLY A 126 17.04 1.46 -8.64
CA GLY A 126 15.71 1.93 -8.36
C GLY A 126 14.63 1.08 -9.01
N HIS A 127 13.52 1.73 -9.31
CA HIS A 127 12.32 1.12 -9.89
C HIS A 127 11.75 2.00 -10.99
N LYS A 128 10.78 1.47 -11.71
CA LYS A 128 9.91 2.26 -12.59
C LYS A 128 8.47 2.01 -12.24
N SER A 129 7.62 3.01 -12.46
CA SER A 129 6.20 2.93 -12.14
C SER A 129 5.35 3.58 -13.21
N ARG A 130 4.11 3.13 -13.31
CA ARG A 130 3.11 3.72 -14.19
C ARG A 130 1.71 3.57 -13.62
N VAL A 131 0.84 4.50 -13.96
CA VAL A 131 -0.59 4.39 -13.68
C VAL A 131 -1.21 3.58 -14.82
N VAL A 132 -1.84 2.45 -14.47
CA VAL A 132 -2.46 1.52 -15.44
C VAL A 132 -3.96 1.68 -15.55
N SER A 133 -4.57 2.46 -14.63
CA SER A 133 -6.00 2.76 -14.68
C SER A 133 -6.33 3.83 -15.73
N ASP A 134 -7.59 3.81 -16.18
CA ASP A 134 -8.13 4.83 -17.09
C ASP A 134 -8.49 6.14 -16.37
N VAL A 135 -8.41 6.13 -15.03
CA VAL A 135 -8.61 7.30 -14.18
C VAL A 135 -7.29 7.70 -13.53
N GLU A 136 -7.20 8.95 -13.10
CA GLU A 136 -6.07 9.47 -12.33
C GLU A 136 -5.91 8.70 -11.01
N SER A 137 -4.69 8.65 -10.50
CA SER A 137 -4.40 8.13 -9.17
C SER A 137 -4.17 9.26 -8.18
N LEU A 138 -4.81 9.14 -7.02
CA LEU A 138 -4.50 9.91 -5.84
C LEU A 138 -3.95 8.97 -4.77
N ALA A 139 -2.88 9.37 -4.12
CA ALA A 139 -2.25 8.61 -3.05
C ALA A 139 -1.88 9.54 -1.90
N VAL A 140 -1.89 9.00 -0.68
CA VAL A 140 -1.22 9.62 0.47
C VAL A 140 0.25 9.19 0.42
N MET A 141 1.14 10.15 0.57
CA MET A 141 2.58 9.91 0.70
C MET A 141 3.00 10.30 2.12
N VAL A 142 3.57 9.34 2.85
CA VAL A 142 4.11 9.57 4.20
C VAL A 142 5.61 9.39 4.14
N GLN A 143 6.35 10.47 4.39
CA GLN A 143 7.80 10.40 4.50
C GLN A 143 8.16 9.91 5.90
N LEU A 144 8.89 8.81 5.97
CA LEU A 144 9.34 8.25 7.24
C LEU A 144 10.53 9.04 7.78
N GLY A 145 10.63 9.10 9.10
CA GLY A 145 11.81 9.62 9.78
C GLY A 145 13.02 8.68 9.61
N GLU A 146 14.17 9.21 9.81
CA GLU A 146 15.42 8.44 9.85
C GLU A 146 15.57 7.61 11.13
#